data_e9f62b167860cd03ea9d30c3e644c09f
#
_entry.id   e9f62b167860cd03ea9d30c3e644c09f
#
_cell.length_a   1.000
_cell.length_b   1.000
_cell.length_c   1.000
_cell.angle_alpha   90.00
_cell.angle_beta   90.00
_cell.angle_gamma   90.00
#
_symmetry.space_group_name_H-M   'P 1'
#
loop_
_entity.id
_entity.type
_entity.pdbx_description
1 polymer ?
#
loop_
_entity_poly.entity_id
_entity_poly.type
_entity_poly.pdbx_seq_one_letter_code
_entity_poly.pdbx_strand_id
1 'polypeptide(L)'
;MQIQPLSLSDLPLACALCKEVFLAFDAPDYPRQGIDFFLSYIAPDHLHSMMRQGQLRLYGAFKNNALSGVLALRGFSHISLLFVRADKHRQGFGRSLVD
;
A
#
# COMPACT_ATOMS: atom_id res chain seq x y z
N MET A 1 -7.48 -12.84 -9.99
CA MET A 1 -6.97 -11.91 -8.96
C MET A 1 -7.98 -11.77 -7.84
N GLN A 2 -7.52 -11.79 -6.61
CA GLN A 2 -8.38 -11.63 -5.44
C GLN A 2 -8.07 -10.33 -4.73
N ILE A 3 -9.13 -9.60 -4.37
CA ILE A 3 -9.03 -8.40 -3.52
C ILE A 3 -9.59 -8.77 -2.15
N GLN A 4 -8.82 -8.55 -1.10
CA GLN A 4 -9.28 -8.90 0.24
C GLN A 4 -8.69 -7.96 1.30
N PRO A 5 -9.40 -7.80 2.43
CA PRO A 5 -8.86 -7.00 3.55
C PRO A 5 -7.58 -7.62 4.07
N LEU A 6 -6.64 -6.75 4.45
CA LEU A 6 -5.40 -7.17 5.07
C LEU A 6 -5.51 -7.03 6.58
N SER A 7 -4.93 -7.99 7.31
CA SER A 7 -4.90 -7.95 8.77
C SER A 7 -3.60 -7.32 9.26
N LEU A 8 -3.50 -7.15 10.59
CA LEU A 8 -2.27 -6.63 11.18
C LEU A 8 -1.05 -7.50 10.87
N SER A 9 -1.25 -8.81 10.75
CA SER A 9 -0.15 -9.72 10.46
C SER A 9 0.36 -9.59 9.02
N ASP A 10 -0.42 -8.96 8.13
CA ASP A 10 -0.03 -8.74 6.74
C ASP A 10 0.80 -7.46 6.55
N LEU A 11 0.92 -6.63 7.59
CA LEU A 11 1.59 -5.33 7.47
C LEU A 11 3.03 -5.39 6.98
N PRO A 12 3.89 -6.30 7.48
CA PRO A 12 5.27 -6.34 6.99
C PRO A 12 5.34 -6.52 5.48
N LEU A 13 4.50 -7.40 4.94
CA LEU A 13 4.48 -7.66 3.50
C LEU A 13 3.92 -6.46 2.73
N ALA A 14 2.83 -5.86 3.23
CA ALA A 14 2.22 -4.70 2.59
C ALA A 14 3.17 -3.50 2.60
N CYS A 15 3.84 -3.25 3.72
CA CYS A 15 4.78 -2.14 3.83
C CYS A 15 5.99 -2.33 2.91
N ALA A 16 6.47 -3.57 2.78
CA ALA A 16 7.58 -3.87 1.90
C ALA A 16 7.22 -3.58 0.44
N LEU A 17 6.00 -3.96 0.02
CA LEU A 17 5.54 -3.67 -1.33
C LEU A 17 5.42 -2.17 -1.58
N CYS A 18 4.82 -1.43 -0.64
CA CYS A 18 4.67 0.01 -0.78
C CYS A 18 6.03 0.70 -0.90
N LYS A 19 6.99 0.28 -0.08
CA LYS A 19 8.34 0.83 -0.11
C LYS A 19 9.01 0.56 -1.45
N GLU A 20 8.92 -0.69 -1.92
CA GLU A 20 9.52 -1.09 -3.19
C GLU A 20 8.99 -0.24 -4.35
N VAL A 21 7.66 -0.13 -4.46
CA VAL A 21 7.05 0.61 -5.55
C VAL A 21 7.33 2.10 -5.44
N PHE A 22 7.25 2.66 -4.23
CA PHE A 22 7.53 4.07 -4.02
C PHE A 22 8.96 4.43 -4.44
N LEU A 23 9.94 3.64 -4.00
CA LEU A 23 11.33 3.93 -4.31
C LEU A 23 11.63 3.78 -5.80
N ALA A 24 10.92 2.88 -6.48
CA ALA A 24 11.14 2.66 -7.91
C ALA A 24 10.51 3.74 -8.78
N PHE A 25 9.32 4.23 -8.42
CA PHE A 25 8.53 5.06 -9.32
C PHE A 25 8.27 6.47 -8.83
N ASP A 26 8.17 6.68 -7.53
CA ASP A 26 7.79 7.99 -6.99
C ASP A 26 8.98 8.76 -6.42
N ALA A 27 9.89 8.07 -5.74
CA ALA A 27 11.00 8.72 -5.05
C ALA A 27 11.88 9.59 -5.96
N PRO A 28 12.13 9.22 -7.23
CA PRO A 28 12.97 10.07 -8.09
C PRO A 28 12.45 11.50 -8.25
N ASP A 29 11.13 11.70 -8.09
CA ASP A 29 10.51 13.02 -8.25
C ASP A 29 10.38 13.78 -6.94
N TYR A 30 10.85 13.21 -5.82
CA TYR A 30 10.68 13.80 -4.50
C TYR A 30 12.01 14.25 -3.90
N PRO A 31 12.01 15.34 -3.10
CA PRO A 31 13.18 15.70 -2.32
C PRO A 31 13.43 14.70 -1.21
N ARG A 32 14.67 14.67 -0.69
CA ARG A 32 15.06 13.72 0.35
C ARG A 32 14.12 13.75 1.55
N GLN A 33 13.71 14.96 1.96
CA GLN A 33 12.82 15.10 3.11
C GLN A 33 11.46 14.46 2.86
N GLY A 34 10.94 14.56 1.63
CA GLY A 34 9.69 13.93 1.27
C GLY A 34 9.79 12.41 1.26
N ILE A 35 10.91 11.89 0.80
CA ILE A 35 11.16 10.45 0.82
C ILE A 35 11.20 9.93 2.26
N ASP A 36 11.95 10.60 3.12
CA ASP A 36 12.07 10.19 4.52
C ASP A 36 10.73 10.26 5.25
N PHE A 37 9.95 11.31 4.97
CA PHE A 37 8.61 11.44 5.56
C PHE A 37 7.71 10.28 5.14
N PHE A 38 7.68 9.96 3.84
CA PHE A 38 6.83 8.90 3.33
C PHE A 38 7.23 7.55 3.90
N LEU A 39 8.53 7.26 3.96
CA LEU A 39 8.99 5.99 4.50
C LEU A 39 8.62 5.84 5.98
N SER A 40 8.63 6.94 6.73
CA SER A 40 8.16 6.93 8.11
C SER A 40 6.65 6.68 8.19
N TYR A 41 5.89 7.26 7.27
CA TYR A 41 4.43 7.09 7.24
C TYR A 41 4.04 5.64 7.01
N ILE A 42 4.72 4.96 6.08
CA ILE A 42 4.39 3.55 5.76
C ILE A 42 5.12 2.55 6.63
N ALA A 43 5.85 2.99 7.66
CA ALA A 43 6.52 2.07 8.56
C ALA A 43 5.50 1.16 9.24
N PRO A 44 5.80 -0.13 9.42
CA PRO A 44 4.83 -1.07 9.99
C PRO A 44 4.26 -0.62 11.33
N ASP A 45 5.07 -0.06 12.20
CA ASP A 45 4.60 0.40 13.53
C ASP A 45 3.56 1.51 13.40
N HIS A 46 3.77 2.45 12.47
CA HIS A 46 2.84 3.55 12.26
C HIS A 46 1.51 3.06 11.70
N LEU A 47 1.55 2.24 10.66
CA LEU A 47 0.34 1.70 10.06
C LEU A 47 -0.39 0.77 11.02
N HIS A 48 0.34 -0.01 11.81
CA HIS A 48 -0.24 -0.87 12.83
C HIS A 48 -1.06 -0.04 13.81
N SER A 49 -0.49 1.06 14.30
CA SER A 49 -1.17 1.95 15.23
C SER A 49 -2.45 2.51 14.62
N MET A 50 -2.38 2.99 13.37
CA MET A 50 -3.54 3.56 12.69
C MET A 50 -4.64 2.52 12.49
N MET A 51 -4.28 1.29 12.14
CA MET A 51 -5.25 0.21 11.95
C MET A 51 -5.92 -0.16 13.28
N ARG A 52 -5.15 -0.23 14.36
CA ARG A 52 -5.70 -0.55 15.67
C ARG A 52 -6.66 0.51 16.17
N GLN A 53 -6.44 1.77 15.79
CA GLN A 53 -7.31 2.88 16.16
C GLN A 53 -8.52 3.02 15.24
N GLY A 54 -8.64 2.16 14.24
CA GLY A 54 -9.74 2.22 13.28
C GLY A 54 -9.63 3.37 12.28
N GLN A 55 -8.47 4.00 12.16
CA GLN A 55 -8.27 5.13 11.28
C GLN A 55 -7.85 4.72 9.87
N LEU A 56 -7.45 3.47 9.69
CA LEU A 56 -6.91 2.99 8.42
C LEU A 56 -7.38 1.57 8.17
N ARG A 57 -7.79 1.30 6.93
CA ARG A 57 -8.11 -0.04 6.46
C ARG A 57 -7.26 -0.34 5.24
N LEU A 58 -6.67 -1.53 5.22
CA LEU A 58 -5.84 -1.97 4.11
C LEU A 58 -6.51 -3.11 3.36
N TYR A 59 -6.37 -3.06 2.04
CA TYR A 59 -6.82 -4.12 1.14
C TYR A 59 -5.67 -4.52 0.25
N GLY A 60 -5.57 -5.80 -0.04
CA GLY A 60 -4.53 -6.32 -0.91
C GLY A 60 -5.10 -6.99 -2.14
N ALA A 61 -4.40 -6.86 -3.25
CA ALA A 61 -4.68 -7.61 -4.47
C ALA A 61 -3.69 -8.77 -4.55
N PHE A 62 -4.21 -9.98 -4.63
CA PHE A 62 -3.38 -11.20 -4.68
C PHE A 62 -3.54 -11.90 -6.03
N LYS A 63 -2.43 -12.35 -6.57
CA LYS A 63 -2.42 -13.20 -7.76
C LYS A 63 -1.54 -14.40 -7.46
N ASN A 64 -2.09 -15.62 -7.61
CA ASN A 64 -1.38 -16.86 -7.30
C ASN A 64 -0.82 -16.84 -5.88
N ASN A 65 -1.62 -16.32 -4.93
CA ASN A 65 -1.28 -16.21 -3.51
C ASN A 65 -0.14 -15.23 -3.22
N ALA A 66 0.23 -14.41 -4.19
CA ALA A 66 1.27 -13.39 -4.01
C ALA A 66 0.65 -11.99 -3.99
N LEU A 67 1.04 -11.19 -3.01
CA LEU A 67 0.56 -9.81 -2.90
C LEU A 67 1.14 -8.98 -4.04
N SER A 68 0.25 -8.38 -4.84
CA SER A 68 0.64 -7.61 -6.01
C SER A 68 0.24 -6.14 -5.94
N GLY A 69 -0.67 -5.77 -5.04
CA GLY A 69 -1.08 -4.39 -4.88
C GLY A 69 -1.61 -4.14 -3.48
N VAL A 70 -1.57 -2.89 -3.06
CA VAL A 70 -2.06 -2.45 -1.75
C VAL A 70 -2.88 -1.18 -1.92
N LEU A 71 -4.08 -1.18 -1.33
CA LEU A 71 -4.93 0.00 -1.24
C LEU A 71 -5.16 0.30 0.23
N ALA A 72 -4.95 1.55 0.63
CA ALA A 72 -5.24 1.98 1.99
C ALA A 72 -6.34 3.04 1.96
N LEU A 73 -7.37 2.84 2.77
CA LEU A 73 -8.47 3.76 2.93
C LEU A 73 -8.41 4.40 4.30
N ARG A 74 -8.53 5.72 4.32
CA ARG A 74 -8.56 6.52 5.53
C ARG A 74 -9.97 7.05 5.71
N GLY A 75 -10.59 6.74 6.86
CA GLY A 75 -12.00 7.05 7.05
C GLY A 75 -12.88 6.20 6.17
N PHE A 76 -13.93 6.79 5.60
CA PHE A 76 -14.92 6.02 4.83
C PHE A 76 -14.61 5.92 3.34
N SER A 77 -13.95 6.93 2.75
CA SER A 77 -13.78 6.95 1.31
C SER A 77 -12.47 7.56 0.82
N HIS A 78 -11.64 8.06 1.71
CA HIS A 78 -10.40 8.71 1.30
C HIS A 78 -9.30 7.68 1.04
N ILE A 79 -8.79 7.66 -0.22
CA ILE A 79 -7.68 6.80 -0.58
C ILE A 79 -6.39 7.46 -0.10
N SER A 80 -5.70 6.78 0.82
CA SER A 80 -4.45 7.27 1.38
C SER A 80 -3.23 6.74 0.64
N LEU A 81 -3.28 5.47 0.25
CA LEU A 81 -2.19 4.81 -0.49
C LEU A 81 -2.77 3.92 -1.58
N LEU A 82 -2.10 3.88 -2.71
CA LEU A 82 -2.41 2.94 -3.78
C LEU A 82 -1.12 2.58 -4.48
N PHE A 83 -0.66 1.35 -4.29
CA PHE A 83 0.57 0.86 -4.89
C PHE A 83 0.35 -0.47 -5.56
N VAL A 84 0.93 -0.64 -6.75
CA VAL A 84 0.86 -1.88 -7.53
C VAL A 84 2.27 -2.20 -8.01
N ARG A 85 2.67 -3.48 -7.92
CA ARG A 85 3.99 -3.89 -8.40
C ARG A 85 4.17 -3.52 -9.87
N ALA A 86 5.40 -3.15 -10.23
CA ALA A 86 5.72 -2.66 -11.57
C ALA A 86 5.33 -3.67 -12.66
N ASP A 87 5.59 -4.93 -12.43
CA ASP A 87 5.29 -6.00 -13.39
C ASP A 87 3.79 -6.24 -13.56
N LYS A 88 2.96 -5.60 -12.72
CA LYS A 88 1.51 -5.78 -12.73
C LYS A 88 0.76 -4.53 -13.15
N HIS A 89 1.44 -3.40 -13.36
CA HIS A 89 0.78 -2.13 -13.67
C HIS A 89 -0.13 -2.22 -14.90
N ARG A 90 0.29 -2.97 -15.91
CA ARG A 90 -0.47 -3.08 -17.17
C ARG A 90 -1.56 -4.14 -17.14
N GLN A 91 -1.77 -4.77 -16.00
CA GLN A 91 -2.76 -5.84 -15.85
C GLN A 91 -4.02 -5.38 -15.13
N GLY A 92 -4.17 -4.07 -14.92
CA GLY A 92 -5.38 -3.50 -14.34
C GLY A 92 -5.56 -3.68 -12.84
N PHE A 93 -4.49 -4.00 -12.12
CA PHE A 93 -4.57 -4.20 -10.67
C PHE A 93 -5.03 -2.94 -9.94
N GLY A 94 -4.49 -1.78 -10.33
CA GLY A 94 -4.88 -0.52 -9.71
C GLY A 94 -6.35 -0.21 -9.93
N ARG A 95 -6.83 -0.47 -11.14
CA ARG A 95 -8.25 -0.28 -11.46
C ARG A 95 -9.13 -1.17 -10.61
N SER A 96 -8.77 -2.43 -10.46
CA SER A 96 -9.54 -3.37 -9.65
C SER A 96 -9.61 -2.94 -8.19
N LEU A 97 -8.56 -2.32 -7.67
CA LEU A 97 -8.53 -1.87 -6.28
C LEU A 97 -9.42 -0.66 -6.03
N VAL A 98 -9.64 0.19 -7.03
CA VAL A 98 -10.44 1.40 -6.86
C VAL A 98 -11.88 1.24 -7.38
N ASP A 99 -12.10 0.28 -8.22
CA ASP A 99 -13.44 -0.02 -8.72
C ASP A 99 -14.20 -0.91 -7.75
#